data_9354f9f2d0d569ae23468e7ded62d018
#
_entry.id   9354f9f2d0d569ae23468e7ded62d018
#
_cell.length_a   1.000
_cell.length_b   1.000
_cell.length_c   1.000
_cell.angle_alpha   90.00
_cell.angle_beta   90.00
_cell.angle_gamma   90.00
#
_symmetry.space_group_name_H-M   'P 1'
#
loop_
_entity.id
_entity.type
_entity.pdbx_description
1 polymer ?
#
loop_
_entity_poly.entity_id
_entity_poly.type
_entity_poly.pdbx_seq_one_letter_code
_entity_poly.pdbx_strand_id
1 'polypeptide(L)'
;SSPAVRDALVAGLRAAGAEVTDLGLATTPMVYFFTAEEDFDGSVMVTASHNPPSDNGLKVSKRGALPVGYESGLAEVEARVAADAAPVPDVPASTASAATDPERLARYVAWLKAHAGNTDAAPLRVAVDCSDGMASILAHALFPHAVFLNDTPDGAFPHHAPNPLLAASREQLAAAVRARGLDVGVIFDGDADRCMFVDET
;
A
#
# COMPACT_ATOMS: atom_id res chain seq x y z
N SER A 1 -3.89 14.16 -3.70
CA SER A 1 -3.02 14.16 -4.92
C SER A 1 -3.06 12.81 -5.64
N SER A 2 -3.05 11.67 -4.95
CA SER A 2 -3.02 10.33 -5.57
C SER A 2 -4.15 10.07 -6.60
N PRO A 3 -5.42 10.44 -6.38
CA PRO A 3 -6.45 10.25 -7.41
C PRO A 3 -6.13 10.95 -8.73
N ALA A 4 -5.66 12.19 -8.70
CA ALA A 4 -5.33 12.94 -9.92
C ALA A 4 -4.13 12.32 -10.67
N VAL A 5 -3.12 11.83 -9.93
CA VAL A 5 -1.96 11.12 -10.53
C VAL A 5 -2.43 9.81 -11.17
N ARG A 6 -3.29 9.03 -10.48
CA ARG A 6 -3.89 7.81 -11.02
C ARG A 6 -4.65 8.10 -12.32
N ASP A 7 -5.53 9.10 -12.31
CA ASP A 7 -6.39 9.41 -13.46
C ASP A 7 -5.54 9.80 -14.68
N ALA A 8 -4.52 10.65 -14.49
CA ALA A 8 -3.59 11.03 -15.55
C ALA A 8 -2.80 9.82 -16.08
N LEU A 9 -2.31 8.96 -15.19
CA LEU A 9 -1.59 7.73 -15.54
C LEU A 9 -2.46 6.78 -16.37
N VAL A 10 -3.70 6.51 -15.91
CA VAL A 10 -4.64 5.63 -16.60
C VAL A 10 -4.97 6.20 -18.00
N ALA A 11 -5.21 7.50 -18.11
CA ALA A 11 -5.48 8.14 -19.39
C ALA A 11 -4.28 8.03 -20.34
N GLY A 12 -3.06 8.29 -19.86
CA GLY A 12 -1.84 8.17 -20.65
C GLY A 12 -1.59 6.73 -21.14
N LEU A 13 -1.73 5.75 -20.26
CA LEU A 13 -1.57 4.34 -20.61
C LEU A 13 -2.58 3.89 -21.67
N ARG A 14 -3.86 4.25 -21.51
CA ARG A 14 -4.90 3.94 -22.50
C ARG A 14 -4.66 4.63 -23.85
N ALA A 15 -4.21 5.89 -23.83
CA ALA A 15 -3.86 6.62 -25.04
C ALA A 15 -2.67 5.96 -25.78
N ALA A 16 -1.77 5.32 -25.05
CA ALA A 16 -0.68 4.52 -25.60
C ALA A 16 -1.10 3.10 -26.05
N GLY A 17 -2.39 2.75 -25.95
CA GLY A 17 -2.94 1.47 -26.39
C GLY A 17 -2.89 0.35 -25.33
N ALA A 18 -2.59 0.67 -24.08
CA ALA A 18 -2.61 -0.33 -23.02
C ALA A 18 -4.06 -0.60 -22.53
N GLU A 19 -4.36 -1.86 -22.27
CA GLU A 19 -5.54 -2.25 -21.49
C GLU A 19 -5.20 -2.06 -20.00
N VAL A 20 -6.02 -1.29 -19.29
CA VAL A 20 -5.76 -0.94 -17.89
C VAL A 20 -6.84 -1.47 -16.98
N THR A 21 -6.44 -2.31 -16.04
CA THR A 21 -7.24 -2.76 -14.90
C THR A 21 -6.87 -1.93 -13.65
N ASP A 22 -7.85 -1.24 -13.09
CA ASP A 22 -7.68 -0.46 -11.87
C ASP A 22 -8.10 -1.31 -10.66
N LEU A 23 -7.20 -1.53 -9.71
CA LEU A 23 -7.48 -2.27 -8.47
C LEU A 23 -8.19 -1.42 -7.41
N GLY A 24 -8.32 -0.11 -7.62
CA GLY A 24 -8.79 0.82 -6.59
C GLY A 24 -7.78 1.02 -5.47
N LEU A 25 -8.26 1.18 -4.23
CA LEU A 25 -7.38 1.21 -3.06
C LEU A 25 -6.77 -0.17 -2.82
N ALA A 26 -5.45 -0.23 -2.77
CA ALA A 26 -4.69 -1.46 -2.62
C ALA A 26 -3.43 -1.23 -1.77
N THR A 27 -2.90 -2.28 -1.16
CA THR A 27 -1.54 -2.27 -0.64
C THR A 27 -0.54 -2.51 -1.77
N THR A 28 0.71 -2.05 -1.61
CA THR A 28 1.76 -2.35 -2.60
C THR A 28 1.98 -3.86 -2.80
N PRO A 29 2.03 -4.71 -1.74
CA PRO A 29 2.10 -6.15 -1.92
C PRO A 29 0.89 -6.75 -2.69
N MET A 30 -0.31 -6.19 -2.50
CA MET A 30 -1.50 -6.62 -3.24
C MET A 30 -1.36 -6.34 -4.74
N VAL A 31 -0.79 -5.19 -5.13
CA VAL A 31 -0.51 -4.87 -6.54
C VAL A 31 0.49 -5.88 -7.12
N TYR A 32 1.55 -6.20 -6.40
CA TYR A 32 2.53 -7.20 -6.86
C TYR A 32 1.92 -8.59 -6.99
N PHE A 33 1.09 -8.98 -6.01
CA PHE A 33 0.40 -10.26 -6.06
C PHE A 33 -0.44 -10.39 -7.33
N PHE A 34 -1.31 -9.43 -7.63
CA PHE A 34 -2.15 -9.49 -8.83
C PHE A 34 -1.38 -9.30 -10.13
N THR A 35 -0.27 -8.58 -10.13
CA THR A 35 0.60 -8.50 -11.30
C THR A 35 1.09 -9.89 -11.72
N ALA A 36 1.42 -10.74 -10.76
CA ALA A 36 1.88 -12.10 -11.01
C ALA A 36 0.71 -13.10 -11.19
N GLU A 37 -0.31 -13.02 -10.35
CA GLU A 37 -1.42 -13.97 -10.31
C GLU A 37 -2.32 -13.89 -11.56
N GLU A 38 -2.58 -12.69 -12.07
CA GLU A 38 -3.39 -12.46 -13.27
C GLU A 38 -2.55 -12.26 -14.53
N ASP A 39 -1.24 -12.54 -14.47
CA ASP A 39 -0.26 -12.50 -15.58
C ASP A 39 -0.28 -11.17 -16.35
N PHE A 40 -0.41 -10.04 -15.64
CA PHE A 40 -0.30 -8.73 -16.27
C PHE A 40 1.11 -8.48 -16.83
N ASP A 41 1.21 -7.71 -17.92
CA ASP A 41 2.49 -7.30 -18.50
C ASP A 41 3.31 -6.39 -17.58
N GLY A 42 2.63 -5.70 -16.66
CA GLY A 42 3.24 -4.86 -15.66
C GLY A 42 2.21 -4.20 -14.77
N SER A 43 2.68 -3.45 -13.79
CA SER A 43 1.84 -2.67 -12.90
C SER A 43 2.48 -1.38 -12.46
N VAL A 44 1.65 -0.44 -12.03
CA VAL A 44 2.09 0.81 -11.41
C VAL A 44 1.29 1.03 -10.14
N MET A 45 1.97 1.12 -9.01
CA MET A 45 1.39 1.55 -7.74
C MET A 45 1.61 3.04 -7.54
N VAL A 46 0.54 3.79 -7.33
CA VAL A 46 0.60 5.23 -7.01
C VAL A 46 0.70 5.37 -5.50
N THR A 47 1.89 5.68 -5.00
CA THR A 47 2.16 5.77 -3.56
C THR A 47 3.38 6.61 -3.25
N ALA A 48 3.35 7.34 -2.14
CA ALA A 48 4.53 7.93 -1.52
C ALA A 48 5.13 7.04 -0.43
N SER A 49 4.56 5.85 -0.19
CA SER A 49 4.98 4.90 0.86
C SER A 49 4.96 5.59 2.24
N HIS A 50 6.12 5.83 2.81
CA HIS A 50 6.33 6.40 4.15
C HIS A 50 6.69 7.89 4.14
N ASN A 51 6.64 8.55 2.98
CA ASN A 51 6.97 9.97 2.84
C ASN A 51 5.83 10.86 3.37
N PRO A 52 6.11 12.17 3.58
CA PRO A 52 5.08 13.12 3.99
C PRO A 52 3.86 13.16 3.05
N PRO A 53 2.67 13.59 3.53
CA PRO A 53 1.43 13.63 2.74
C PRO A 53 1.50 14.51 1.49
N SER A 54 2.45 15.45 1.43
CA SER A 54 2.72 16.30 0.26
C SER A 54 3.32 15.56 -0.91
N ASP A 55 3.99 14.45 -0.64
CA ASP A 55 4.73 13.69 -1.64
C ASP A 55 3.81 12.71 -2.37
N ASN A 56 4.24 12.29 -3.55
CA ASN A 56 3.64 11.20 -4.29
C ASN A 56 4.73 10.50 -5.13
N GLY A 57 4.43 9.29 -5.59
CA GLY A 57 5.38 8.54 -6.39
C GLY A 57 4.72 7.37 -7.12
N LEU A 58 5.52 6.70 -7.91
CA LEU A 58 5.11 5.54 -8.70
C LEU A 58 6.09 4.39 -8.46
N LYS A 59 5.58 3.23 -8.05
CA LYS A 59 6.34 1.98 -8.05
C LYS A 59 5.92 1.18 -9.29
N VAL A 60 6.86 0.94 -10.19
CA VAL A 60 6.62 0.28 -11.47
C VAL A 60 7.17 -1.14 -11.44
N SER A 61 6.40 -2.08 -11.94
CA SER A 61 6.81 -3.47 -12.10
C SER A 61 6.53 -3.99 -13.51
N LYS A 62 7.37 -4.91 -13.98
CA LYS A 62 7.17 -5.71 -15.19
C LYS A 62 6.38 -6.98 -14.85
N ARG A 63 6.07 -7.77 -15.87
CA ARG A 63 5.48 -9.12 -15.76
C ARG A 63 6.15 -9.92 -14.62
N GLY A 64 5.35 -10.65 -13.85
CA GLY A 64 5.83 -11.40 -12.69
C GLY A 64 6.20 -10.51 -11.49
N ALA A 65 5.69 -9.29 -11.44
CA ALA A 65 5.95 -8.30 -10.39
C ALA A 65 7.44 -7.94 -10.22
N LEU A 66 8.25 -8.05 -11.28
CA LEU A 66 9.66 -7.69 -11.23
C LEU A 66 9.80 -6.16 -11.17
N PRO A 67 10.44 -5.59 -10.15
CA PRO A 67 10.53 -4.14 -9.99
C PRO A 67 11.35 -3.49 -11.09
N VAL A 68 10.92 -2.30 -11.53
CA VAL A 68 11.65 -1.45 -12.45
C VAL A 68 12.37 -0.38 -11.64
N GLY A 69 13.69 -0.50 -11.55
CA GLY A 69 14.55 0.51 -10.93
C GLY A 69 15.01 1.57 -11.94
N TYR A 70 15.76 2.56 -11.42
CA TYR A 70 16.29 3.65 -12.26
C TYR A 70 17.13 3.10 -13.43
N GLU A 71 18.11 2.25 -13.14
CA GLU A 71 19.01 1.65 -14.13
C GLU A 71 18.32 0.62 -15.05
N SER A 72 17.15 0.10 -14.65
CA SER A 72 16.44 -0.95 -15.39
C SER A 72 15.24 -0.46 -16.19
N GLY A 73 15.05 0.88 -16.30
CA GLY A 73 14.03 1.47 -17.15
C GLY A 73 13.50 2.84 -16.74
N LEU A 74 13.53 3.23 -15.45
CA LEU A 74 12.95 4.52 -15.04
C LEU A 74 13.75 5.72 -15.57
N ALA A 75 15.07 5.61 -15.75
CA ALA A 75 15.88 6.65 -16.37
C ALA A 75 15.42 6.97 -17.81
N GLU A 76 15.01 5.95 -18.58
CA GLU A 76 14.47 6.16 -19.93
C GLU A 76 13.10 6.83 -19.88
N VAL A 77 12.24 6.45 -18.92
CA VAL A 77 10.94 7.08 -18.72
C VAL A 77 11.12 8.56 -18.38
N GLU A 78 12.01 8.89 -17.44
CA GLU A 78 12.33 10.27 -17.06
C GLU A 78 12.82 11.08 -18.27
N ALA A 79 13.74 10.54 -19.05
CA ALA A 79 14.27 11.21 -20.25
C ALA A 79 13.16 11.47 -21.27
N ARG A 80 12.24 10.54 -21.49
CA ARG A 80 11.08 10.70 -22.38
C ARG A 80 10.13 11.78 -21.87
N VAL A 81 9.77 11.75 -20.58
CA VAL A 81 8.91 12.77 -19.96
C VAL A 81 9.53 14.17 -20.08
N ALA A 82 10.86 14.29 -19.90
CA ALA A 82 11.56 15.57 -20.02
C ALA A 82 11.62 16.08 -21.47
N ALA A 83 11.68 15.17 -22.44
CA ALA A 83 11.75 15.51 -23.88
C ALA A 83 10.38 15.79 -24.51
N ASP A 84 9.32 15.15 -24.00
CA ASP A 84 7.97 15.21 -24.52
C ASP A 84 7.15 16.23 -23.75
N ALA A 85 7.18 17.48 -24.22
CA ALA A 85 6.33 18.55 -23.73
C ALA A 85 4.90 18.49 -24.30
N ALA A 86 4.41 17.31 -24.69
CA ALA A 86 3.06 17.15 -25.18
C ALA A 86 2.06 17.62 -24.11
N PRO A 87 1.02 18.38 -24.49
CA PRO A 87 0.01 18.78 -23.53
C PRO A 87 -0.62 17.53 -22.91
N VAL A 88 -0.59 17.46 -21.58
CA VAL A 88 -1.32 16.45 -20.83
C VAL A 88 -2.78 16.52 -21.27
N PRO A 89 -3.41 15.42 -21.73
CA PRO A 89 -4.82 15.43 -22.03
C PRO A 89 -5.59 15.99 -20.84
N ASP A 90 -6.55 16.86 -21.09
CA ASP A 90 -7.47 17.34 -20.04
C ASP A 90 -8.27 16.13 -19.54
N VAL A 91 -7.80 15.53 -18.47
CA VAL A 91 -8.44 14.36 -17.86
C VAL A 91 -9.42 14.89 -16.83
N PRO A 92 -10.73 14.73 -17.05
CA PRO A 92 -11.70 15.08 -16.02
C PRO A 92 -11.32 14.38 -14.71
N ALA A 93 -11.21 15.15 -13.63
CA ALA A 93 -10.96 14.57 -12.32
C ALA A 93 -12.05 13.53 -12.04
N SER A 94 -11.64 12.27 -11.85
CA SER A 94 -12.58 11.23 -11.45
C SER A 94 -13.13 11.58 -10.07
N THR A 95 -14.44 11.74 -9.98
CA THR A 95 -15.15 11.88 -8.70
C THR A 95 -15.41 10.53 -8.04
N ALA A 96 -15.08 9.44 -8.71
CA ALA A 96 -15.20 8.11 -8.15
C ALA A 96 -14.15 7.92 -7.05
N SER A 97 -14.60 7.70 -5.83
CA SER A 97 -13.74 7.14 -4.78
C SER A 97 -13.19 5.82 -5.31
N ALA A 98 -11.88 5.67 -5.31
CA ALA A 98 -11.25 4.40 -5.67
C ALA A 98 -11.54 3.40 -4.55
N ALA A 99 -12.71 2.78 -4.60
CA ALA A 99 -13.03 1.71 -3.67
C ALA A 99 -12.13 0.50 -3.97
N THR A 100 -11.72 -0.21 -2.93
CA THR A 100 -11.04 -1.50 -3.09
C THR A 100 -11.97 -2.47 -3.82
N ASP A 101 -11.44 -3.22 -4.79
CA ASP A 101 -12.16 -4.32 -5.42
C ASP A 101 -12.39 -5.43 -4.37
N PRO A 102 -13.65 -5.69 -3.97
CA PRO A 102 -13.94 -6.59 -2.85
C PRO A 102 -13.62 -8.05 -3.18
N GLU A 103 -13.73 -8.46 -4.43
CA GLU A 103 -13.44 -9.84 -4.85
C GLU A 103 -11.93 -10.08 -4.83
N ARG A 104 -11.15 -9.17 -5.39
CA ARG A 104 -9.69 -9.23 -5.35
C ARG A 104 -9.18 -9.15 -3.92
N LEU A 105 -9.72 -8.27 -3.09
CA LEU A 105 -9.35 -8.19 -1.69
C LEU A 105 -9.59 -9.54 -0.98
N ALA A 106 -10.74 -10.16 -1.16
CA ALA A 106 -11.06 -11.45 -0.57
C ALA A 106 -10.11 -12.56 -1.05
N ARG A 107 -9.77 -12.61 -2.33
CA ARG A 107 -8.79 -13.56 -2.90
C ARG A 107 -7.41 -13.37 -2.27
N TYR A 108 -6.95 -12.11 -2.16
CA TYR A 108 -5.64 -11.82 -1.58
C TYR A 108 -5.58 -12.20 -0.09
N VAL A 109 -6.60 -11.85 0.70
CA VAL A 109 -6.72 -12.25 2.11
C VAL A 109 -6.74 -13.79 2.26
N ALA A 110 -7.47 -14.49 1.41
CA ALA A 110 -7.50 -15.95 1.43
C ALA A 110 -6.12 -16.55 1.12
N TRP A 111 -5.42 -16.00 0.15
CA TRP A 111 -4.06 -16.41 -0.19
C TRP A 111 -3.09 -16.19 0.98
N LEU A 112 -3.12 -15.00 1.62
CA LEU A 112 -2.30 -14.72 2.79
C LEU A 112 -2.55 -15.72 3.92
N LYS A 113 -3.82 -16.00 4.23
CA LYS A 113 -4.19 -16.98 5.27
C LYS A 113 -3.69 -18.39 4.94
N ALA A 114 -3.77 -18.80 3.68
CA ALA A 114 -3.29 -20.12 3.24
C ALA A 114 -1.76 -20.26 3.33
N HIS A 115 -1.02 -19.15 3.24
CA HIS A 115 0.45 -19.15 3.27
C HIS A 115 1.03 -18.69 4.62
N ALA A 116 0.21 -18.27 5.57
CA ALA A 116 0.66 -17.87 6.91
C ALA A 116 1.33 -19.00 7.73
N GLY A 117 1.27 -20.21 7.23
CA GLY A 117 1.77 -21.39 7.94
C GLY A 117 0.84 -21.84 9.06
N ASN A 118 1.08 -23.06 9.55
CA ASN A 118 0.42 -23.57 10.75
C ASN A 118 1.32 -23.25 11.94
N THR A 119 0.90 -22.31 12.78
CA THR A 119 1.58 -22.05 14.04
C THR A 119 0.82 -22.78 15.14
N ASP A 120 1.37 -23.87 15.67
CA ASP A 120 0.87 -24.55 16.88
C ASP A 120 1.13 -23.70 18.15
N ALA A 121 1.60 -22.47 17.97
CA ALA A 121 1.84 -21.54 19.07
C ALA A 121 0.52 -21.06 19.68
N ALA A 122 0.52 -20.82 20.98
CA ALA A 122 -0.60 -20.15 21.65
C ALA A 122 -0.90 -18.82 20.95
N PRO A 123 -2.18 -18.44 20.81
CA PRO A 123 -2.53 -17.21 20.13
C PRO A 123 -1.95 -16.01 20.89
N LEU A 124 -1.15 -15.20 20.19
CA LEU A 124 -0.61 -13.97 20.73
C LEU A 124 -1.71 -12.91 20.85
N ARG A 125 -1.64 -12.09 21.91
CA ARG A 125 -2.44 -10.89 22.06
C ARG A 125 -1.72 -9.75 21.33
N VAL A 126 -2.29 -9.31 20.22
CA VAL A 126 -1.62 -8.42 19.28
C VAL A 126 -2.30 -7.06 19.24
N ALA A 127 -1.51 -5.98 19.13
CA ALA A 127 -1.98 -4.70 18.62
C ALA A 127 -1.49 -4.50 17.19
N VAL A 128 -2.33 -3.90 16.33
CA VAL A 128 -1.98 -3.57 14.96
C VAL A 128 -2.22 -2.09 14.73
N ASP A 129 -1.17 -1.37 14.38
CA ASP A 129 -1.21 0.02 13.95
C ASP A 129 -1.13 0.09 12.43
N CYS A 130 -2.21 0.54 11.80
CA CYS A 130 -2.30 0.66 10.35
C CYS A 130 -1.74 2.00 9.83
N SER A 131 -1.26 2.89 10.70
CA SER A 131 -0.70 4.21 10.35
C SER A 131 -1.62 5.05 9.46
N ASP A 132 -2.93 5.00 9.65
CA ASP A 132 -3.93 5.62 8.75
C ASP A 132 -3.75 5.21 7.26
N GLY A 133 -3.03 4.12 7.02
CA GLY A 133 -2.58 3.65 5.71
C GLY A 133 -3.36 2.47 5.16
N MET A 134 -2.82 1.88 4.11
CA MET A 134 -3.50 0.82 3.34
C MET A 134 -3.57 -0.53 4.06
N ALA A 135 -2.80 -0.76 5.12
CA ALA A 135 -2.97 -1.98 5.95
C ALA A 135 -4.40 -2.13 6.48
N SER A 136 -5.09 -1.02 6.75
CA SER A 136 -6.47 -0.97 7.27
C SER A 136 -7.49 -1.72 6.40
N ILE A 137 -7.31 -1.81 5.10
CA ILE A 137 -8.26 -2.51 4.21
C ILE A 137 -8.29 -4.03 4.40
N LEU A 138 -7.25 -4.61 5.02
CA LEU A 138 -7.13 -6.07 5.19
C LEU A 138 -6.82 -6.49 6.64
N ALA A 139 -6.39 -5.58 7.51
CA ALA A 139 -5.92 -5.91 8.85
C ALA A 139 -6.98 -6.62 9.70
N HIS A 140 -8.23 -6.14 9.69
CA HIS A 140 -9.33 -6.78 10.44
C HIS A 140 -9.63 -8.21 9.98
N ALA A 141 -9.47 -8.49 8.68
CA ALA A 141 -9.67 -9.83 8.15
C ALA A 141 -8.52 -10.79 8.50
N LEU A 142 -7.30 -10.26 8.67
CA LEU A 142 -6.11 -11.05 9.00
C LEU A 142 -5.94 -11.23 10.52
N PHE A 143 -6.29 -10.23 11.31
CA PHE A 143 -6.07 -10.19 12.76
C PHE A 143 -7.39 -9.94 13.53
N PRO A 144 -8.39 -10.83 13.43
CA PRO A 144 -9.76 -10.56 13.92
C PRO A 144 -9.87 -10.29 15.42
N HIS A 145 -8.84 -10.60 16.20
CA HIS A 145 -8.80 -10.45 17.66
C HIS A 145 -7.77 -9.41 18.12
N ALA A 146 -7.16 -8.68 17.18
CA ALA A 146 -6.18 -7.65 17.54
C ALA A 146 -6.83 -6.39 18.10
N VAL A 147 -6.05 -5.62 18.84
CA VAL A 147 -6.36 -4.22 19.18
C VAL A 147 -5.88 -3.36 18.01
N PHE A 148 -6.78 -2.62 17.38
CA PHE A 148 -6.44 -1.76 16.27
C PHE A 148 -6.18 -0.33 16.67
N LEU A 149 -5.19 0.29 16.02
CA LEU A 149 -4.84 1.70 16.08
C LEU A 149 -4.77 2.25 14.66
N ASN A 150 -5.24 3.50 14.48
CA ASN A 150 -5.09 4.25 13.22
C ASN A 150 -5.52 3.43 12.00
N ASP A 151 -6.65 2.73 12.11
CA ASP A 151 -7.13 1.72 11.17
C ASP A 151 -8.15 2.25 10.14
N THR A 152 -8.21 3.56 10.00
CA THR A 152 -9.02 4.24 8.97
C THR A 152 -8.11 4.95 8.00
N PRO A 153 -8.17 4.66 6.68
CA PRO A 153 -7.30 5.30 5.72
C PRO A 153 -7.50 6.82 5.67
N ASP A 154 -6.45 7.57 5.96
CA ASP A 154 -6.42 9.03 5.85
C ASP A 154 -5.06 9.50 5.30
N GLY A 155 -5.05 10.01 4.08
CA GLY A 155 -3.82 10.50 3.44
C GLY A 155 -3.20 11.75 4.10
N ALA A 156 -3.81 12.31 5.14
CA ALA A 156 -3.21 13.37 5.95
C ALA A 156 -2.34 12.80 7.10
N PHE A 157 -2.49 11.52 7.44
CA PHE A 157 -1.79 10.83 8.53
C PHE A 157 -1.87 11.60 9.86
N PRO A 158 -3.08 11.83 10.41
CA PRO A 158 -3.28 12.76 11.53
C PRO A 158 -2.68 12.28 12.84
N HIS A 159 -2.41 10.98 13.01
CA HIS A 159 -1.96 10.43 14.29
C HIS A 159 -0.44 10.41 14.41
N HIS A 160 0.28 10.02 13.37
CA HIS A 160 1.74 10.04 13.28
C HIS A 160 2.21 9.90 11.83
N ALA A 161 3.49 10.17 11.56
CA ALA A 161 4.06 9.93 10.24
C ALA A 161 3.96 8.44 9.86
N PRO A 162 3.62 8.10 8.60
CA PRO A 162 3.46 6.71 8.15
C PRO A 162 4.80 6.00 7.95
N ASN A 163 5.76 6.26 8.82
CA ASN A 163 7.10 5.70 8.78
C ASN A 163 7.40 4.92 10.06
N PRO A 164 7.29 3.58 10.04
CA PRO A 164 7.48 2.74 11.23
C PRO A 164 8.93 2.72 11.74
N LEU A 165 9.90 3.25 10.98
CA LEU A 165 11.29 3.36 11.43
C LEU A 165 11.51 4.53 12.41
N LEU A 166 10.61 5.52 12.40
CA LEU A 166 10.68 6.64 13.36
C LEU A 166 10.20 6.18 14.74
N ALA A 167 10.97 6.50 15.78
CA ALA A 167 10.58 6.18 17.16
C ALA A 167 9.22 6.80 17.53
N ALA A 168 9.01 8.07 17.17
CA ALA A 168 7.76 8.78 17.43
C ALA A 168 6.53 8.08 16.84
N SER A 169 6.65 7.44 15.68
CA SER A 169 5.53 6.71 15.06
C SER A 169 5.14 5.45 15.85
N ARG A 170 6.07 4.88 16.63
CA ARG A 170 5.82 3.67 17.41
C ARG A 170 5.36 3.94 18.85
N GLU A 171 5.40 5.18 19.33
CA GLU A 171 5.11 5.51 20.74
C GLU A 171 3.69 5.12 21.15
N GLN A 172 2.70 5.42 20.31
CA GLN A 172 1.30 5.10 20.58
C GLN A 172 1.09 3.58 20.68
N LEU A 173 1.67 2.83 19.76
CA LEU A 173 1.61 1.36 19.74
C LEU A 173 2.31 0.76 20.98
N ALA A 174 3.51 1.23 21.33
CA ALA A 174 4.24 0.77 22.49
C ALA A 174 3.47 1.05 23.81
N ALA A 175 2.84 2.23 23.90
CA ALA A 175 1.97 2.56 25.03
C ALA A 175 0.77 1.60 25.11
N ALA A 176 0.14 1.27 23.99
CA ALA A 176 -0.98 0.34 23.95
C ALA A 176 -0.57 -1.09 24.34
N VAL A 177 0.58 -1.58 23.89
CA VAL A 177 1.13 -2.89 24.24
C VAL A 177 1.33 -2.98 25.75
N ARG A 178 2.02 -2.00 26.35
CA ARG A 178 2.26 -1.97 27.81
C ARG A 178 0.97 -1.85 28.63
N ALA A 179 0.12 -0.89 28.27
CA ALA A 179 -1.09 -0.60 29.04
C ALA A 179 -2.10 -1.74 29.05
N ARG A 180 -2.15 -2.55 27.99
CA ARG A 180 -3.08 -3.67 27.84
C ARG A 180 -2.44 -5.03 28.10
N GLY A 181 -1.14 -5.07 28.41
CA GLY A 181 -0.38 -6.31 28.63
C GLY A 181 -0.40 -7.22 27.41
N LEU A 182 -0.27 -6.63 26.20
CA LEU A 182 -0.23 -7.39 24.94
C LEU A 182 1.15 -8.02 24.74
N ASP A 183 1.21 -9.06 23.93
CA ASP A 183 2.45 -9.80 23.71
C ASP A 183 3.32 -9.15 22.63
N VAL A 184 2.69 -8.45 21.64
CA VAL A 184 3.38 -7.76 20.57
C VAL A 184 2.49 -6.70 19.93
N GLY A 185 3.11 -5.63 19.45
CA GLY A 185 2.53 -4.66 18.53
C GLY A 185 3.16 -4.77 17.14
N VAL A 186 2.36 -4.58 16.10
CA VAL A 186 2.80 -4.51 14.71
C VAL A 186 2.36 -3.17 14.13
N ILE A 187 3.28 -2.41 13.55
CA ILE A 187 2.99 -1.17 12.85
C ILE A 187 3.39 -1.29 11.38
N PHE A 188 2.51 -0.85 10.49
CA PHE A 188 2.75 -0.83 9.06
C PHE A 188 3.10 0.58 8.56
N ASP A 189 3.77 0.67 7.41
CA ASP A 189 3.91 1.94 6.69
C ASP A 189 2.67 2.24 5.83
N GLY A 190 2.67 3.41 5.17
CA GLY A 190 1.48 3.92 4.48
C GLY A 190 0.92 3.02 3.38
N ASP A 191 1.74 2.26 2.66
CA ASP A 191 1.31 1.34 1.59
C ASP A 191 1.47 -0.15 1.97
N ALA A 192 1.80 -0.41 3.25
CA ALA A 192 1.85 -1.73 3.87
C ALA A 192 2.86 -2.71 3.23
N ASP A 193 3.97 -2.20 2.70
CA ASP A 193 5.08 -3.05 2.24
C ASP A 193 6.20 -3.20 3.28
N ARG A 194 6.10 -2.46 4.40
CA ARG A 194 6.99 -2.56 5.56
C ARG A 194 6.21 -2.68 6.85
N CYS A 195 6.75 -3.46 7.79
CA CYS A 195 6.26 -3.50 9.15
C CYS A 195 7.41 -3.53 10.15
N MET A 196 7.12 -3.04 11.36
CA MET A 196 8.01 -3.14 12.51
C MET A 196 7.25 -3.74 13.68
N PHE A 197 7.97 -4.36 14.59
CA PHE A 197 7.42 -4.98 15.79
C PHE A 197 7.83 -4.19 17.02
N VAL A 198 6.93 -4.17 18.00
CA VAL A 198 7.10 -3.54 19.30
C VAL A 198 6.68 -4.53 20.36
N ASP A 199 7.51 -4.73 21.38
CA ASP A 199 7.22 -5.51 22.57
C ASP A 199 6.97 -4.61 23.79
N GLU A 200 6.99 -5.18 24.99
CA GLU A 200 6.76 -4.46 26.25
C GLU A 200 7.95 -3.61 26.72
N THR A 201 9.13 -3.75 26.12
CA THR A 201 10.39 -3.09 26.56
C THR A 201 10.64 -1.70 25.95
#